data_f05fa3cc37c1b2560a75d925d2ce5d06
#
_entry.id   f05fa3cc37c1b2560a75d925d2ce5d06
#
_cell.length_a   1.000
_cell.length_b   1.000
_cell.length_c   1.000
_cell.angle_alpha   90.00
_cell.angle_beta   90.00
_cell.angle_gamma   90.00
#
_symmetry.space_group_name_H-M   'P 1'
#
loop_
_entity.id
_entity.type
_entity.pdbx_description
1 polymer ?
#
loop_
_entity_poly.entity_id
_entity_poly.type
_entity_poly.pdbx_seq_one_letter_code
_entity_poly.pdbx_strand_id
1 'polypeptide(L)'
;MKTKKIIKLLGIFIFIISIVSCDKDDSGFSPNPQPAPGEGSLNLPPLNPQLVAEGQDIFRYDTFGNETFWTDVLQMNQVIESAVSPATALSVGLKVDAAALPQEVVTAIQNGDVDLNDPQTTLVLLQLDAVLGVKGEVSQNQDGSLSLDRMGITCALCHSTVDDSFAPGIGNRLDGWANRDLNPGLIISLSPALDQATKDIYASWGPGLYDPRFNIDGIDNPVVIPPAYGLYGLPKAIFTGDGDVEHEPAGPVAYWNRYVAVTQMRGHGYFEDTRLNLVRDYREGDDLVTDKLPALQEYQFSLAPPASPSGTFDVAAAERGKELFSGKAQCASCHSGPLFSDNTIDGRLHPQSASVAVDKDYVNRSATKQWRVTPLKGIWQHAPYFHDGSAATLADVVERYNDENSLNLSNTEKADLTEYLKSI
;
A
#
# COMPACT_ATOMS: atom_id res chain seq x y z
N MET A 1 -16.11 -15.56 -100.85
CA MET A 1 -16.11 -14.45 -99.87
C MET A 1 -16.15 -15.04 -98.46
N LYS A 2 -15.20 -14.63 -97.64
CA LYS A 2 -14.68 -15.42 -96.49
C LYS A 2 -15.53 -15.17 -95.24
N THR A 3 -16.10 -16.26 -94.66
CA THR A 3 -16.73 -16.32 -93.39
C THR A 3 -15.71 -16.49 -92.23
N LYS A 4 -15.59 -15.56 -91.36
CA LYS A 4 -14.81 -15.68 -90.10
C LYS A 4 -15.69 -16.20 -88.98
N LYS A 5 -15.32 -17.37 -88.43
CA LYS A 5 -15.87 -17.93 -87.19
C LYS A 5 -15.38 -17.11 -85.98
N ILE A 6 -16.32 -16.73 -85.18
CA ILE A 6 -16.05 -16.11 -83.86
C ILE A 6 -16.16 -17.19 -82.79
N ILE A 7 -15.06 -17.47 -82.14
CA ILE A 7 -14.93 -18.38 -80.98
C ILE A 7 -15.29 -17.54 -79.75
N LYS A 8 -16.37 -17.93 -79.01
CA LYS A 8 -16.68 -17.40 -77.67
C LYS A 8 -15.76 -18.06 -76.65
N LEU A 9 -14.88 -17.27 -76.05
CA LEU A 9 -14.13 -17.65 -74.87
C LEU A 9 -15.00 -17.29 -73.67
N LEU A 10 -15.40 -18.31 -72.88
CA LEU A 10 -16.06 -18.19 -71.59
C LEU A 10 -15.00 -17.89 -70.54
N GLY A 11 -14.89 -16.65 -70.14
CA GLY A 11 -13.99 -16.26 -69.01
C GLY A 11 -14.71 -16.53 -67.68
N ILE A 12 -14.16 -17.49 -66.93
CA ILE A 12 -14.49 -17.74 -65.54
C ILE A 12 -13.80 -16.64 -64.71
N PHE A 13 -14.59 -15.70 -64.19
CA PHE A 13 -14.13 -14.75 -63.20
C PHE A 13 -14.07 -15.45 -61.83
N ILE A 14 -12.89 -15.85 -61.39
CA ILE A 14 -12.68 -16.24 -59.99
C ILE A 14 -12.57 -14.95 -59.17
N PHE A 15 -13.63 -14.69 -58.38
CA PHE A 15 -13.63 -13.63 -57.35
C PHE A 15 -12.73 -14.13 -56.21
N ILE A 16 -11.49 -13.67 -56.18
CA ILE A 16 -10.65 -13.80 -54.97
C ILE A 16 -11.18 -12.78 -54.00
N ILE A 17 -11.95 -13.24 -53.00
CA ILE A 17 -12.25 -12.46 -51.81
C ILE A 17 -10.97 -12.37 -51.01
N SER A 18 -10.27 -11.25 -51.10
CA SER A 18 -9.21 -10.90 -50.17
C SER A 18 -9.88 -10.61 -48.82
N ILE A 19 -9.81 -11.60 -47.94
CA ILE A 19 -10.07 -11.36 -46.49
C ILE A 19 -8.91 -10.48 -46.05
N VAL A 20 -9.17 -9.17 -45.90
CA VAL A 20 -8.29 -8.29 -45.16
C VAL A 20 -8.48 -8.70 -43.68
N SER A 21 -7.57 -9.55 -43.22
CA SER A 21 -7.35 -9.75 -41.79
C SER A 21 -6.87 -8.43 -41.27
N CYS A 22 -7.67 -7.78 -40.43
CA CYS A 22 -7.15 -6.75 -39.54
C CYS A 22 -6.19 -7.47 -38.62
N ASP A 23 -4.91 -7.35 -38.84
CA ASP A 23 -3.89 -7.59 -37.85
C ASP A 23 -4.18 -6.61 -36.72
N LYS A 24 -4.78 -7.13 -35.66
CA LYS A 24 -4.64 -6.51 -34.35
C LYS A 24 -3.16 -6.66 -34.03
N ASP A 25 -2.49 -5.54 -33.82
CA ASP A 25 -1.16 -5.50 -33.32
C ASP A 25 -1.08 -6.42 -32.09
N ASP A 26 -0.44 -7.55 -32.29
CA ASP A 26 -0.10 -8.50 -31.24
C ASP A 26 0.96 -7.86 -30.35
N SER A 27 0.54 -7.07 -29.39
CA SER A 27 1.37 -6.68 -28.28
C SER A 27 1.64 -7.94 -27.44
N GLY A 28 2.68 -8.68 -27.85
CA GLY A 28 3.48 -9.59 -27.06
C GLY A 28 2.81 -10.47 -26.02
N PHE A 29 1.73 -11.20 -26.35
CA PHE A 29 1.21 -12.24 -25.48
C PHE A 29 2.08 -13.50 -25.65
N SER A 30 2.90 -13.80 -24.65
CA SER A 30 3.66 -15.05 -24.58
C SER A 30 2.68 -16.24 -24.54
N PRO A 31 2.86 -17.27 -25.35
CA PRO A 31 1.97 -18.45 -25.40
C PRO A 31 2.16 -19.42 -24.21
N ASN A 32 2.92 -19.06 -23.19
CA ASN A 32 3.05 -19.90 -22.01
C ASN A 32 1.81 -19.74 -21.14
N PRO A 33 1.05 -20.81 -20.85
CA PRO A 33 -0.13 -20.74 -20.00
C PRO A 33 0.27 -20.21 -18.63
N GLN A 34 -0.37 -19.12 -18.22
CA GLN A 34 -0.16 -18.56 -16.89
C GLN A 34 -0.68 -19.56 -15.82
N PRO A 35 0.02 -19.71 -14.68
CA PRO A 35 -0.51 -20.50 -13.58
C PRO A 35 -1.89 -19.97 -13.17
N ALA A 36 -2.77 -20.88 -12.77
CA ALA A 36 -4.08 -20.51 -12.26
C ALA A 36 -3.96 -19.58 -11.04
N PRO A 37 -4.98 -18.74 -10.77
CA PRO A 37 -4.96 -17.84 -9.63
C PRO A 37 -4.72 -18.57 -8.31
N GLY A 38 -3.76 -18.09 -7.52
CA GLY A 38 -3.37 -18.69 -6.25
C GLY A 38 -2.57 -19.98 -6.37
N GLU A 39 -2.36 -20.52 -7.58
CA GLU A 39 -1.63 -21.75 -7.84
C GLU A 39 -0.20 -21.49 -8.33
N GLY A 40 0.66 -22.51 -8.17
CA GLY A 40 2.08 -22.40 -8.49
C GLY A 40 2.92 -21.90 -7.33
N SER A 41 4.22 -21.94 -7.49
CA SER A 41 5.19 -21.36 -6.57
C SER A 41 6.14 -20.47 -7.33
N LEU A 42 6.49 -19.35 -6.76
CA LEU A 42 7.61 -18.56 -7.22
C LEU A 42 8.88 -19.25 -6.72
N ASN A 43 9.82 -19.55 -7.61
CA ASN A 43 11.11 -20.12 -7.23
C ASN A 43 12.03 -18.99 -6.72
N LEU A 44 11.72 -18.50 -5.52
CA LEU A 44 12.44 -17.40 -4.89
C LEU A 44 13.55 -17.93 -3.98
N PRO A 45 14.68 -17.23 -3.86
CA PRO A 45 15.72 -17.58 -2.91
C PRO A 45 15.18 -17.47 -1.47
N PRO A 46 15.72 -18.23 -0.50
CA PRO A 46 15.35 -18.05 0.90
C PRO A 46 15.76 -16.66 1.39
N LEU A 47 14.92 -16.07 2.24
CA LEU A 47 15.23 -14.80 2.89
C LEU A 47 16.41 -14.96 3.87
N ASN A 48 17.19 -13.90 4.04
CA ASN A 48 18.28 -13.87 5.00
C ASN A 48 17.74 -13.54 6.41
N PRO A 49 17.80 -14.47 7.39
CA PRO A 49 17.22 -14.25 8.72
C PRO A 49 17.85 -13.09 9.49
N GLN A 50 19.14 -12.79 9.27
CA GLN A 50 19.81 -11.67 9.91
C GLN A 50 19.28 -10.34 9.39
N LEU A 51 19.14 -10.21 8.06
CA LEU A 51 18.54 -9.01 7.45
C LEU A 51 17.06 -8.86 7.82
N VAL A 52 16.32 -9.97 7.93
CA VAL A 52 14.92 -9.93 8.39
C VAL A 52 14.83 -9.37 9.81
N ALA A 53 15.69 -9.82 10.74
CA ALA A 53 15.67 -9.32 12.11
C ALA A 53 16.10 -7.86 12.19
N GLU A 54 17.16 -7.47 11.49
CA GLU A 54 17.62 -6.08 11.40
C GLU A 54 16.55 -5.18 10.76
N GLY A 55 15.93 -5.64 9.67
CA GLY A 55 14.85 -4.90 8.99
C GLY A 55 13.60 -4.72 9.83
N GLN A 56 13.31 -5.67 10.75
CA GLN A 56 12.22 -5.54 11.70
C GLN A 56 12.48 -4.39 12.68
N ASP A 57 13.69 -4.31 13.22
CA ASP A 57 14.06 -3.22 14.13
C ASP A 57 14.02 -1.87 13.43
N ILE A 58 14.56 -1.79 12.19
CA ILE A 58 14.48 -0.59 11.37
C ILE A 58 13.02 -0.19 11.10
N PHE A 59 12.19 -1.12 10.65
CA PHE A 59 10.80 -0.86 10.32
C PHE A 59 10.00 -0.32 11.52
N ARG A 60 10.26 -0.87 12.70
CA ARG A 60 9.53 -0.55 13.93
C ARG A 60 10.02 0.71 14.61
N TYR A 61 11.34 0.96 14.60
CA TYR A 61 11.94 1.91 15.54
C TYR A 61 12.88 2.94 14.91
N ASP A 62 13.28 2.78 13.63
CA ASP A 62 14.22 3.70 13.01
C ASP A 62 13.51 4.90 12.39
N THR A 63 13.92 6.08 12.79
CA THR A 63 13.41 7.37 12.31
C THR A 63 14.24 7.93 11.16
N PHE A 64 15.37 7.34 10.86
CA PHE A 64 16.34 7.84 9.88
C PHE A 64 16.81 9.28 10.17
N GLY A 65 16.77 9.72 11.44
CA GLY A 65 17.13 11.07 11.85
C GLY A 65 16.05 12.13 11.58
N ASN A 66 14.81 11.72 11.35
CA ASN A 66 13.73 12.67 10.99
C ASN A 66 13.22 13.52 12.17
N GLU A 67 13.76 13.33 13.37
CA GLU A 67 13.43 14.13 14.56
C GLU A 67 13.67 15.62 14.30
N THR A 68 14.71 15.99 13.55
CA THR A 68 14.98 17.37 13.14
C THR A 68 13.78 17.98 12.44
N PHE A 69 13.15 17.25 11.53
CA PHE A 69 11.99 17.77 10.81
C PHE A 69 10.72 17.81 11.69
N TRP A 70 10.43 16.71 12.40
CA TRP A 70 9.19 16.61 13.16
C TRP A 70 9.20 17.45 14.42
N THR A 71 10.38 17.66 15.04
CA THR A 71 10.54 18.49 16.24
C THR A 71 10.84 19.94 15.90
N ASP A 72 11.93 20.19 15.15
CA ASP A 72 12.45 21.56 15.01
C ASP A 72 11.70 22.36 13.93
N VAL A 73 11.18 21.69 12.87
CA VAL A 73 10.43 22.34 11.79
C VAL A 73 8.94 22.32 12.05
N LEU A 74 8.34 21.14 12.29
CA LEU A 74 6.89 20.99 12.48
C LEU A 74 6.43 21.25 13.92
N GLN A 75 7.34 21.24 14.91
CA GLN A 75 7.08 21.48 16.31
C GLN A 75 6.02 20.53 16.91
N MET A 76 6.00 19.28 16.41
CA MET A 76 4.99 18.30 16.82
C MET A 76 5.19 17.78 18.24
N ASN A 77 6.42 17.84 18.78
CA ASN A 77 6.69 17.53 20.19
C ASN A 77 5.89 18.42 21.13
N GLN A 78 5.80 19.74 20.85
CA GLN A 78 5.02 20.69 21.65
C GLN A 78 3.51 20.41 21.59
N VAL A 79 3.02 20.00 20.40
CA VAL A 79 1.61 19.60 20.22
C VAL A 79 1.28 18.37 21.05
N ILE A 80 2.15 17.34 20.97
CA ILE A 80 1.94 16.09 21.73
C ILE A 80 1.97 16.37 23.24
N GLU A 81 3.02 17.04 23.72
CA GLU A 81 3.19 17.33 25.15
C GLU A 81 2.03 18.11 25.75
N SER A 82 1.50 19.10 25.00
CA SER A 82 0.48 20.01 25.54
C SER A 82 -0.94 19.55 25.35
N ALA A 83 -1.26 18.71 24.32
CA ALA A 83 -2.63 18.51 23.88
C ALA A 83 -3.01 17.08 23.48
N VAL A 84 -2.05 16.15 23.34
CA VAL A 84 -2.36 14.81 22.86
C VAL A 84 -2.37 13.81 24.00
N SER A 85 -3.55 13.58 24.54
CA SER A 85 -3.80 12.46 25.47
C SER A 85 -3.87 11.13 24.72
N PRO A 86 -3.74 9.96 25.41
CA PRO A 86 -3.95 8.66 24.79
C PRO A 86 -5.31 8.54 24.07
N ALA A 87 -6.38 9.06 24.65
CA ALA A 87 -7.70 9.07 24.04
C ALA A 87 -7.72 9.89 22.74
N THR A 88 -7.05 11.04 22.70
CA THR A 88 -6.89 11.87 21.49
C THR A 88 -6.06 11.14 20.46
N ALA A 89 -4.93 10.52 20.83
CA ALA A 89 -4.06 9.77 19.97
C ALA A 89 -4.80 8.60 19.28
N LEU A 90 -5.55 7.81 20.05
CA LEU A 90 -6.37 6.71 19.54
C LEU A 90 -7.48 7.23 18.60
N SER A 91 -8.07 8.39 18.87
CA SER A 91 -9.14 8.96 18.03
C SER A 91 -8.68 9.38 16.64
N VAL A 92 -7.39 9.64 16.45
CA VAL A 92 -6.78 9.93 15.15
C VAL A 92 -6.08 8.71 14.54
N GLY A 93 -6.31 7.52 15.14
CA GLY A 93 -5.88 6.23 14.60
C GLY A 93 -4.47 5.79 14.99
N LEU A 94 -3.82 6.46 15.94
CA LEU A 94 -2.60 5.91 16.54
C LEU A 94 -2.92 4.62 17.29
N LYS A 95 -1.95 3.71 17.39
CA LYS A 95 -2.11 2.38 17.97
C LYS A 95 -1.11 2.15 19.08
N VAL A 96 -1.46 1.30 20.03
CA VAL A 96 -0.60 0.94 21.18
C VAL A 96 -0.33 -0.56 21.16
N ASP A 97 0.95 -0.92 21.18
CA ASP A 97 1.42 -2.29 21.33
C ASP A 97 1.29 -2.75 22.77
N ALA A 98 0.32 -3.61 23.04
CA ALA A 98 0.11 -4.15 24.38
C ALA A 98 1.30 -4.97 24.89
N ALA A 99 2.10 -5.58 23.98
CA ALA A 99 3.28 -6.35 24.36
C ALA A 99 4.46 -5.47 24.84
N ALA A 100 4.45 -4.18 24.50
CA ALA A 100 5.44 -3.21 25.00
C ALA A 100 5.11 -2.67 26.40
N LEU A 101 3.89 -2.93 26.89
CA LEU A 101 3.46 -2.43 28.19
C LEU A 101 3.92 -3.36 29.34
N PRO A 102 4.59 -2.85 30.39
CA PRO A 102 4.80 -3.59 31.62
C PRO A 102 3.48 -4.07 32.24
N GLN A 103 3.50 -5.23 32.90
CA GLN A 103 2.27 -5.83 33.45
C GLN A 103 1.56 -4.93 34.47
N GLU A 104 2.32 -4.13 35.24
CA GLU A 104 1.74 -3.13 36.16
C GLU A 104 0.97 -2.03 35.43
N VAL A 105 1.47 -1.58 34.25
CA VAL A 105 0.77 -0.58 33.43
C VAL A 105 -0.50 -1.18 32.84
N VAL A 106 -0.45 -2.42 32.32
CA VAL A 106 -1.62 -3.17 31.84
C VAL A 106 -2.68 -3.26 32.92
N THR A 107 -2.28 -3.65 34.14
CA THR A 107 -3.19 -3.78 35.29
C THR A 107 -3.80 -2.44 35.68
N ALA A 108 -3.02 -1.37 35.74
CA ALA A 108 -3.48 -0.03 36.06
C ALA A 108 -4.51 0.50 35.03
N ILE A 109 -4.26 0.25 33.71
CA ILE A 109 -5.24 0.62 32.68
C ILE A 109 -6.55 -0.17 32.85
N GLN A 110 -6.47 -1.48 33.10
CA GLN A 110 -7.66 -2.34 33.31
C GLN A 110 -8.48 -1.94 34.52
N ASN A 111 -7.83 -1.47 35.58
CA ASN A 111 -8.48 -1.01 36.79
C ASN A 111 -9.07 0.42 36.65
N GLY A 112 -8.70 1.16 35.60
CA GLY A 112 -9.06 2.57 35.47
C GLY A 112 -8.21 3.52 36.32
N ASP A 113 -7.04 3.08 36.76
CA ASP A 113 -6.11 3.85 37.59
C ASP A 113 -5.24 4.80 36.76
N VAL A 114 -5.28 4.67 35.40
CA VAL A 114 -4.55 5.53 34.45
C VAL A 114 -5.52 6.53 33.82
N ASP A 115 -5.20 7.82 33.89
CA ASP A 115 -5.97 8.84 33.19
C ASP A 115 -5.59 8.87 31.70
N LEU A 116 -6.46 8.32 30.87
CA LEU A 116 -6.29 8.30 29.40
C LEU A 116 -6.58 9.67 28.74
N ASN A 117 -6.98 10.67 29.51
CA ASN A 117 -7.17 12.05 29.02
C ASN A 117 -6.00 12.99 29.40
N ASP A 118 -5.01 12.48 30.12
CA ASP A 118 -3.82 13.25 30.48
C ASP A 118 -2.73 13.09 29.40
N PRO A 119 -2.23 14.17 28.77
CA PRO A 119 -1.08 14.12 27.86
C PRO A 119 0.18 13.51 28.48
N GLN A 120 0.39 13.64 29.80
CA GLN A 120 1.53 13.00 30.47
C GLN A 120 1.49 11.46 30.34
N THR A 121 0.32 10.86 30.28
CA THR A 121 0.18 9.41 30.01
C THR A 121 0.68 9.06 28.61
N THR A 122 0.49 9.92 27.61
CA THR A 122 1.05 9.73 26.27
C THR A 122 2.57 9.71 26.30
N LEU A 123 3.20 10.59 27.08
CA LEU A 123 4.65 10.62 27.21
C LEU A 123 5.19 9.35 27.88
N VAL A 124 4.48 8.79 28.83
CA VAL A 124 4.83 7.48 29.42
C VAL A 124 4.76 6.38 28.35
N LEU A 125 3.74 6.35 27.51
CA LEU A 125 3.61 5.37 26.42
C LEU A 125 4.72 5.52 25.38
N LEU A 126 5.13 6.75 25.07
CA LEU A 126 6.28 7.02 24.17
C LEU A 126 7.58 6.55 24.80
N GLN A 127 7.80 6.79 26.10
CA GLN A 127 9.00 6.33 26.82
C GLN A 127 9.13 4.78 26.83
N LEU A 128 7.98 4.08 26.76
CA LEU A 128 7.92 2.62 26.69
C LEU A 128 8.01 2.09 25.26
N ASP A 129 8.17 2.93 24.25
CA ASP A 129 8.08 2.57 22.82
C ASP A 129 6.77 1.84 22.46
N ALA A 130 5.69 2.08 23.20
CA ALA A 130 4.43 1.40 23.04
C ALA A 130 3.53 2.00 21.93
N VAL A 131 3.77 3.26 21.53
CA VAL A 131 3.00 3.90 20.45
C VAL A 131 3.58 3.49 19.10
N LEU A 132 2.80 2.77 18.29
CA LEU A 132 3.27 2.26 17.01
C LEU A 132 3.71 3.42 16.08
N GLY A 133 4.95 3.35 15.65
CA GLY A 133 5.49 4.24 14.63
C GLY A 133 5.79 5.67 15.08
N VAL A 134 5.71 5.97 16.37
CA VAL A 134 6.14 7.25 16.94
C VAL A 134 7.23 7.00 17.96
N LYS A 135 8.40 7.64 17.76
CA LYS A 135 9.52 7.62 18.69
C LYS A 135 9.57 8.94 19.43
N GLY A 136 9.79 8.88 20.76
CA GLY A 136 9.93 10.06 21.60
C GLY A 136 11.17 9.98 22.47
N GLU A 137 11.95 11.07 22.52
CA GLU A 137 12.97 11.28 23.54
C GLU A 137 12.29 12.03 24.69
N VAL A 138 12.04 11.29 25.78
CA VAL A 138 11.29 11.81 26.93
C VAL A 138 12.22 12.01 28.11
N SER A 139 12.25 13.21 28.68
CA SER A 139 12.99 13.55 29.87
C SER A 139 12.07 13.83 31.07
N GLN A 140 12.60 13.73 32.28
CA GLN A 140 11.87 14.04 33.51
C GLN A 140 12.31 15.38 34.09
N ASN A 141 11.37 16.26 34.34
CA ASN A 141 11.59 17.55 34.96
C ASN A 141 11.82 17.46 36.50
N GLN A 142 12.30 18.51 37.08
CA GLN A 142 12.58 18.58 38.54
C GLN A 142 11.30 18.41 39.41
N ASP A 143 10.15 18.76 38.89
CA ASP A 143 8.85 18.63 39.55
C ASP A 143 8.20 17.25 39.37
N GLY A 144 8.88 16.36 38.60
CA GLY A 144 8.44 15.00 38.31
C GLY A 144 7.58 14.86 37.07
N SER A 145 7.21 15.96 36.41
CA SER A 145 6.53 15.91 35.08
C SER A 145 7.46 15.42 33.97
N LEU A 146 6.91 14.94 32.87
CA LEU A 146 7.65 14.52 31.69
C LEU A 146 7.61 15.62 30.63
N SER A 147 8.68 15.74 29.86
CA SER A 147 8.79 16.57 28.66
C SER A 147 9.17 15.72 27.46
N LEU A 148 8.62 16.06 26.29
CA LEU A 148 8.99 15.44 25.00
C LEU A 148 10.03 16.30 24.29
N ASP A 149 11.30 16.00 24.51
CA ASP A 149 12.40 16.80 23.99
C ASP A 149 12.47 16.71 22.45
N ARG A 150 12.35 15.49 21.89
CA ARG A 150 12.34 15.23 20.46
C ARG A 150 11.35 14.13 20.13
N MET A 151 10.84 14.17 18.91
CA MET A 151 10.03 13.08 18.37
C MET A 151 10.31 12.85 16.88
N GLY A 152 10.15 11.61 16.46
CA GLY A 152 10.24 11.19 15.07
C GLY A 152 9.21 10.10 14.74
N ILE A 153 9.11 9.76 13.46
CA ILE A 153 8.20 8.73 12.98
C ILE A 153 8.94 7.60 12.28
N THR A 154 8.34 6.40 12.28
CA THR A 154 8.88 5.20 11.65
C THR A 154 7.91 4.61 10.63
N CYS A 155 8.35 3.59 9.85
CA CYS A 155 7.50 2.90 8.87
C CYS A 155 6.24 2.28 9.51
N ALA A 156 6.34 1.87 10.78
CA ALA A 156 5.25 1.24 11.52
C ALA A 156 4.04 2.17 11.73
N LEU A 157 4.20 3.49 11.64
CA LEU A 157 3.09 4.45 11.80
C LEU A 157 1.94 4.16 10.82
N CYS A 158 2.28 3.98 9.55
CA CYS A 158 1.30 3.77 8.48
C CYS A 158 1.09 2.27 8.16
N HIS A 159 2.11 1.43 8.40
CA HIS A 159 2.13 0.05 7.96
C HIS A 159 2.16 -0.97 9.12
N SER A 160 1.67 -0.57 10.29
CA SER A 160 1.34 -1.48 11.41
C SER A 160 0.02 -1.07 12.05
N THR A 161 -0.72 -2.07 12.51
CA THR A 161 -1.90 -1.90 13.35
C THR A 161 -1.83 -2.86 14.54
N VAL A 162 -2.92 -3.04 15.27
CA VAL A 162 -3.05 -4.01 16.35
C VAL A 162 -4.31 -4.85 16.16
N ASP A 163 -4.37 -5.99 16.87
CA ASP A 163 -5.49 -6.93 16.82
C ASP A 163 -6.66 -6.57 17.75
N ASP A 164 -6.61 -5.39 18.41
CA ASP A 164 -7.59 -4.91 19.36
C ASP A 164 -7.89 -5.88 20.52
N SER A 165 -6.99 -6.84 20.78
CA SER A 165 -7.21 -7.90 21.77
C SER A 165 -7.29 -7.38 23.21
N PHE A 166 -6.79 -6.19 23.49
CA PHE A 166 -6.86 -5.55 24.79
C PHE A 166 -8.01 -4.53 24.87
N ALA A 167 -8.06 -3.61 23.92
CA ALA A 167 -9.09 -2.58 23.78
C ALA A 167 -9.02 -2.01 22.34
N PRO A 168 -10.05 -1.28 21.86
CA PRO A 168 -9.98 -0.63 20.55
C PRO A 168 -8.70 0.23 20.40
N GLY A 169 -7.88 -0.09 19.41
CA GLY A 169 -6.59 0.56 19.16
C GLY A 169 -5.43 0.08 20.04
N ILE A 170 -5.65 -0.89 20.92
CA ILE A 170 -4.64 -1.46 21.83
C ILE A 170 -4.65 -2.99 21.72
N GLY A 171 -3.53 -3.60 21.39
CA GLY A 171 -3.44 -5.06 21.22
C GLY A 171 -2.07 -5.51 20.76
N ASN A 172 -2.00 -6.74 20.27
CA ASN A 172 -0.77 -7.27 19.68
C ASN A 172 -0.51 -6.63 18.31
N ARG A 173 0.73 -6.26 18.06
CA ARG A 173 1.16 -5.60 16.84
C ARG A 173 1.01 -6.52 15.62
N LEU A 174 0.51 -5.96 14.53
CA LEU A 174 0.37 -6.57 13.21
C LEU A 174 1.16 -5.76 12.18
N ASP A 175 2.43 -6.09 12.01
CA ASP A 175 3.27 -5.42 11.03
C ASP A 175 2.90 -5.81 9.59
N GLY A 176 3.02 -4.86 8.68
CA GLY A 176 2.62 -5.00 7.28
C GLY A 176 1.15 -4.72 7.01
N TRP A 177 0.32 -4.65 8.05
CA TRP A 177 -1.08 -4.26 7.89
C TRP A 177 -1.20 -2.75 7.76
N ALA A 178 -1.95 -2.29 6.77
CA ALA A 178 -2.22 -0.86 6.62
C ALA A 178 -3.02 -0.33 7.82
N ASN A 179 -2.53 0.73 8.46
CA ASN A 179 -3.28 1.42 9.51
C ASN A 179 -4.36 2.31 8.87
N ARG A 180 -5.54 1.73 8.64
CA ARG A 180 -6.66 2.41 7.98
C ARG A 180 -7.40 3.40 8.88
N ASP A 181 -7.17 3.35 10.20
CA ASP A 181 -7.73 4.31 11.15
C ASP A 181 -6.87 5.57 11.27
N LEU A 182 -5.59 5.47 10.92
CA LEU A 182 -4.66 6.59 10.99
C LEU A 182 -5.13 7.73 10.08
N ASN A 183 -5.21 8.93 10.62
CA ASN A 183 -5.48 10.15 9.88
C ASN A 183 -4.20 11.02 9.81
N PRO A 184 -3.25 10.70 8.89
CA PRO A 184 -1.97 11.39 8.84
C PRO A 184 -2.13 12.87 8.49
N GLY A 185 -3.09 13.18 7.63
CA GLY A 185 -3.37 14.56 7.23
C GLY A 185 -3.83 15.39 8.42
N LEU A 186 -4.80 14.91 9.21
CA LEU A 186 -5.26 15.60 10.41
C LEU A 186 -4.11 15.79 11.42
N ILE A 187 -3.26 14.75 11.62
CA ILE A 187 -2.11 14.85 12.53
C ILE A 187 -1.14 15.94 12.06
N ILE A 188 -0.77 15.95 10.77
CA ILE A 188 0.14 16.96 10.21
C ILE A 188 -0.48 18.37 10.32
N SER A 189 -1.78 18.52 10.12
CA SER A 189 -2.47 19.81 10.20
C SER A 189 -2.42 20.46 11.60
N LEU A 190 -2.11 19.69 12.64
CA LEU A 190 -1.94 20.22 14.00
C LEU A 190 -0.64 21.02 14.17
N SER A 191 0.31 20.88 13.26
CA SER A 191 1.60 21.60 13.34
C SER A 191 1.38 23.12 13.40
N PRO A 192 1.94 23.83 14.39
CA PRO A 192 1.85 25.28 14.45
C PRO A 192 2.66 25.99 13.36
N ALA A 193 3.58 25.27 12.70
CA ALA A 193 4.45 25.82 11.66
C ALA A 193 3.80 25.93 10.28
N LEU A 194 2.66 25.26 10.05
CA LEU A 194 1.95 25.29 8.77
C LEU A 194 0.98 26.48 8.70
N ASP A 195 0.85 27.07 7.50
CA ASP A 195 -0.20 28.04 7.22
C ASP A 195 -1.58 27.38 7.13
N GLN A 196 -2.64 28.18 7.27
CA GLN A 196 -4.00 27.66 7.37
C GLN A 196 -4.45 26.95 6.08
N ALA A 197 -4.08 27.43 4.90
CA ALA A 197 -4.47 26.81 3.64
C ALA A 197 -3.87 25.40 3.50
N THR A 198 -2.61 25.23 3.87
CA THR A 198 -1.92 23.94 3.91
C THR A 198 -2.56 23.01 4.95
N LYS A 199 -2.91 23.52 6.14
CA LYS A 199 -3.63 22.75 7.18
C LYS A 199 -4.98 22.24 6.68
N ASP A 200 -5.75 23.08 5.99
CA ASP A 200 -7.07 22.73 5.49
C ASP A 200 -7.00 21.59 4.46
N ILE A 201 -5.99 21.60 3.59
CA ILE A 201 -5.77 20.52 2.61
C ILE A 201 -5.43 19.22 3.35
N TYR A 202 -4.44 19.21 4.24
CA TYR A 202 -4.08 18.00 4.99
C TYR A 202 -5.25 17.45 5.79
N ALA A 203 -6.01 18.30 6.49
CA ALA A 203 -7.16 17.89 7.28
C ALA A 203 -8.33 17.31 6.46
N SER A 204 -8.40 17.59 5.16
CA SER A 204 -9.46 17.11 4.27
C SER A 204 -9.32 15.64 3.86
N TRP A 205 -8.13 15.03 4.01
CA TRP A 205 -7.87 13.68 3.47
C TRP A 205 -8.65 12.57 4.17
N GLY A 206 -8.76 12.65 5.50
CA GLY A 206 -9.44 11.65 6.30
C GLY A 206 -8.58 10.43 6.66
N PRO A 207 -9.18 9.48 7.42
CA PRO A 207 -8.46 8.31 7.92
C PRO A 207 -8.10 7.33 6.79
N GLY A 208 -6.94 6.69 6.91
CA GLY A 208 -6.44 5.70 5.97
C GLY A 208 -5.96 6.25 4.64
N LEU A 209 -5.95 7.57 4.46
CA LEU A 209 -5.56 8.25 3.23
C LEU A 209 -4.33 9.14 3.44
N TYR A 210 -3.44 9.14 2.44
CA TYR A 210 -2.26 9.99 2.40
C TYR A 210 -1.85 10.28 0.96
N ASP A 211 -1.46 11.51 0.64
CA ASP A 211 -0.85 11.82 -0.65
C ASP A 211 0.68 11.92 -0.52
N PRO A 212 1.42 10.89 -0.96
CA PRO A 212 2.88 10.88 -0.86
C PRO A 212 3.57 11.79 -1.87
N ARG A 213 2.83 12.54 -2.68
CA ARG A 213 3.37 13.44 -3.70
C ARG A 213 2.96 14.90 -3.49
N PHE A 214 1.99 15.17 -2.63
CA PHE A 214 1.48 16.51 -2.38
C PHE A 214 2.60 17.51 -2.00
N ASN A 215 3.51 17.13 -1.13
CA ASN A 215 4.64 17.95 -0.71
C ASN A 215 5.72 18.15 -1.79
N ILE A 216 5.54 17.53 -2.96
CA ILE A 216 6.49 17.57 -4.09
C ILE A 216 5.92 18.38 -5.26
N ASP A 217 4.67 18.10 -5.64
CA ASP A 217 4.02 18.68 -6.81
C ASP A 217 2.86 19.65 -6.48
N GLY A 218 2.42 19.69 -5.22
CA GLY A 218 1.32 20.54 -4.76
C GLY A 218 -0.07 20.12 -5.24
N ILE A 219 -0.20 18.93 -5.83
CA ILE A 219 -1.49 18.39 -6.29
C ILE A 219 -2.10 17.57 -5.16
N ASP A 220 -3.29 17.94 -4.74
CA ASP A 220 -4.07 17.26 -3.72
C ASP A 220 -4.82 16.07 -4.33
N ASN A 221 -4.28 14.87 -4.13
CA ASN A 221 -4.86 13.62 -4.62
C ASN A 221 -4.43 12.43 -3.73
N PRO A 222 -5.01 12.30 -2.52
CA PRO A 222 -4.63 11.29 -1.56
C PRO A 222 -5.04 9.88 -2.02
N VAL A 223 -4.23 8.90 -1.61
CA VAL A 223 -4.46 7.49 -1.87
C VAL A 223 -4.55 6.70 -0.58
N VAL A 224 -5.17 5.52 -0.64
CA VAL A 224 -5.24 4.63 0.52
C VAL A 224 -3.83 4.16 0.92
N ILE A 225 -3.55 4.10 2.21
CA ILE A 225 -2.35 3.48 2.74
C ILE A 225 -2.39 1.99 2.37
N PRO A 226 -1.46 1.47 1.54
CA PRO A 226 -1.49 0.06 1.15
C PRO A 226 -0.92 -0.84 2.24
N PRO A 227 -1.28 -2.14 2.25
CA PRO A 227 -0.55 -3.11 3.06
C PRO A 227 0.89 -3.28 2.56
N ALA A 228 1.81 -3.59 3.49
CA ALA A 228 3.22 -3.86 3.21
C ALA A 228 3.59 -5.34 3.41
N TYR A 229 2.62 -6.26 3.27
CA TYR A 229 2.81 -7.70 3.28
C TYR A 229 2.57 -8.32 1.89
N GLY A 230 3.00 -9.58 1.72
CA GLY A 230 2.76 -10.32 0.46
C GLY A 230 3.49 -9.75 -0.75
N LEU A 231 4.61 -9.07 -0.53
CA LEU A 231 5.36 -8.37 -1.57
C LEU A 231 6.46 -9.22 -2.19
N TYR A 232 6.86 -10.33 -1.54
CA TYR A 232 7.97 -11.16 -2.00
C TYR A 232 7.66 -11.82 -3.34
N GLY A 233 8.51 -11.53 -4.34
CA GLY A 233 8.35 -12.03 -5.70
C GLY A 233 7.71 -11.05 -6.69
N LEU A 234 7.42 -9.83 -6.27
CA LEU A 234 6.99 -8.76 -7.18
C LEU A 234 8.22 -8.01 -7.73
N PRO A 235 8.47 -8.03 -9.06
CA PRO A 235 9.56 -7.29 -9.68
C PRO A 235 9.38 -5.77 -9.65
N LYS A 236 8.13 -5.30 -9.48
CA LYS A 236 7.81 -3.87 -9.38
C LYS A 236 6.90 -3.60 -8.19
N ALA A 237 7.19 -2.54 -7.45
CA ALA A 237 6.44 -2.15 -6.26
C ALA A 237 5.53 -0.94 -6.50
N ILE A 238 4.65 -0.68 -5.53
CA ILE A 238 3.57 0.31 -5.47
C ILE A 238 2.49 0.13 -6.54
N PHE A 239 1.41 0.93 -6.49
CA PHE A 239 0.27 0.84 -7.42
C PHE A 239 0.67 1.02 -8.89
N THR A 240 1.67 1.84 -9.14
CA THR A 240 2.13 2.23 -10.49
C THR A 240 3.41 1.52 -10.92
N GLY A 241 3.99 0.65 -10.08
CA GLY A 241 5.18 -0.10 -10.43
C GLY A 241 6.43 0.76 -10.59
N ASP A 242 6.52 1.93 -9.96
CA ASP A 242 7.68 2.82 -10.07
C ASP A 242 8.95 2.22 -9.46
N GLY A 243 8.79 1.40 -8.39
CA GLY A 243 9.91 0.74 -7.73
C GLY A 243 10.34 -0.52 -8.46
N ASP A 244 11.60 -0.57 -8.87
CA ASP A 244 12.24 -1.74 -9.49
C ASP A 244 13.75 -1.76 -9.22
N VAL A 245 14.42 -2.86 -9.59
CA VAL A 245 15.87 -3.05 -9.38
C VAL A 245 16.75 -2.18 -10.29
N GLU A 246 16.20 -1.61 -11.36
CA GLU A 246 16.92 -0.71 -12.25
C GLU A 246 17.14 0.66 -11.60
N HIS A 247 16.15 1.11 -10.80
CA HIS A 247 16.16 2.42 -10.16
C HIS A 247 16.53 2.35 -8.66
N GLU A 248 16.52 1.17 -8.07
CA GLU A 248 17.00 0.92 -6.71
C GLU A 248 17.65 -0.48 -6.63
N PRO A 249 18.99 -0.55 -6.56
CA PRO A 249 19.71 -1.83 -6.55
C PRO A 249 19.35 -2.75 -5.37
N ALA A 250 18.91 -2.20 -4.24
CA ALA A 250 18.45 -2.97 -3.09
C ALA A 250 17.10 -3.67 -3.37
N GLY A 251 16.33 -3.22 -4.36
CA GLY A 251 15.15 -3.89 -4.86
C GLY A 251 13.89 -3.01 -4.96
N PRO A 252 12.80 -3.58 -5.49
CA PRO A 252 11.60 -2.81 -5.84
C PRO A 252 10.90 -2.18 -4.62
N VAL A 253 10.87 -2.86 -3.48
CA VAL A 253 10.29 -2.33 -2.25
C VAL A 253 11.23 -1.31 -1.61
N ALA A 254 12.55 -1.55 -1.68
CA ALA A 254 13.57 -0.62 -1.21
C ALA A 254 13.51 0.73 -1.91
N TYR A 255 13.16 0.77 -3.21
CA TYR A 255 12.91 2.04 -3.91
C TYR A 255 11.84 2.89 -3.20
N TRP A 256 10.71 2.27 -2.85
CA TRP A 256 9.64 2.99 -2.17
C TRP A 256 10.02 3.34 -0.73
N ASN A 257 10.73 2.46 -0.05
CA ASN A 257 11.26 2.74 1.29
C ASN A 257 12.18 3.96 1.29
N ARG A 258 13.12 4.05 0.32
CA ARG A 258 13.97 5.23 0.15
C ARG A 258 13.14 6.48 -0.15
N TYR A 259 12.20 6.38 -1.09
CA TYR A 259 11.31 7.48 -1.43
C TYR A 259 10.61 8.02 -0.19
N VAL A 260 9.95 7.17 0.58
CA VAL A 260 9.19 7.57 1.77
C VAL A 260 10.11 8.07 2.88
N ALA A 261 11.19 7.35 3.21
CA ALA A 261 12.11 7.73 4.27
C ALA A 261 12.69 9.14 4.02
N VAL A 262 13.09 9.44 2.78
CA VAL A 262 13.68 10.74 2.43
C VAL A 262 12.61 11.81 2.20
N THR A 263 11.61 11.55 1.35
CA THR A 263 10.72 12.63 0.87
C THR A 263 9.52 12.88 1.78
N GLN A 264 9.03 11.86 2.50
CA GLN A 264 7.83 11.94 3.35
C GLN A 264 8.18 12.01 4.84
N MET A 265 9.03 11.12 5.31
CA MET A 265 9.48 11.15 6.70
C MET A 265 10.54 12.23 6.96
N ARG A 266 11.24 12.71 5.92
CA ARG A 266 12.31 13.71 6.00
C ARG A 266 13.54 13.20 6.79
N GLY A 267 13.81 11.89 6.65
CA GLY A 267 15.03 11.29 7.14
C GLY A 267 16.28 11.78 6.40
N HIS A 268 17.43 11.67 7.06
CA HIS A 268 18.73 12.09 6.53
C HIS A 268 19.20 11.13 5.43
N GLY A 269 18.82 11.40 4.19
CA GLY A 269 19.12 10.56 3.05
C GLY A 269 19.04 11.30 1.73
N TYR A 270 19.29 10.57 0.66
CA TYR A 270 19.23 11.07 -0.71
C TYR A 270 18.26 10.22 -1.53
N PHE A 271 17.39 10.90 -2.29
CA PHE A 271 16.51 10.30 -3.28
C PHE A 271 16.60 11.04 -4.61
N GLU A 272 16.75 10.29 -5.69
CA GLU A 272 16.70 10.80 -7.05
C GLU A 272 15.93 9.83 -7.94
N ASP A 273 15.01 10.39 -8.75
CA ASP A 273 14.40 9.68 -9.88
C ASP A 273 14.26 10.65 -11.07
N THR A 274 15.06 10.43 -12.09
CA THR A 274 15.07 11.25 -13.30
C THR A 274 13.78 11.16 -14.10
N ARG A 275 13.05 10.04 -14.00
CA ARG A 275 11.72 9.85 -14.63
C ARG A 275 10.68 10.82 -14.07
N LEU A 276 10.83 11.18 -12.78
CA LEU A 276 9.96 12.11 -12.05
C LEU A 276 10.52 13.54 -12.05
N ASN A 277 11.72 13.76 -12.58
CA ASN A 277 12.47 15.00 -12.43
C ASN A 277 12.57 15.42 -10.96
N LEU A 278 12.81 14.46 -10.08
CA LEU A 278 12.80 14.64 -8.63
C LEU A 278 14.17 14.33 -8.03
N VAL A 279 14.71 15.28 -7.28
CA VAL A 279 15.90 15.13 -6.45
C VAL A 279 15.58 15.70 -5.07
N ARG A 280 15.91 14.95 -4.02
CA ARG A 280 15.87 15.40 -2.62
C ARG A 280 17.13 14.95 -1.90
N ASP A 281 17.80 15.88 -1.29
CA ASP A 281 18.99 15.63 -0.47
C ASP A 281 18.78 16.27 0.90
N TYR A 282 18.63 15.44 1.90
CA TYR A 282 18.47 15.82 3.30
C TYR A 282 19.54 15.23 4.20
N ARG A 283 20.68 14.82 3.62
CA ARG A 283 21.85 14.35 4.37
C ARG A 283 22.49 15.53 5.11
N GLU A 284 22.34 15.57 6.40
CA GLU A 284 22.98 16.57 7.27
C GLU A 284 24.39 16.10 7.70
N GLY A 285 25.16 15.56 6.75
CA GLY A 285 26.48 14.95 6.95
C GLY A 285 26.48 13.47 6.58
N ASP A 286 25.59 12.68 7.17
CA ASP A 286 25.52 11.23 6.97
C ASP A 286 24.24 10.82 6.23
N ASP A 287 24.35 9.75 5.42
CA ASP A 287 23.19 9.06 4.85
C ASP A 287 22.75 7.97 5.82
N LEU A 288 21.62 8.19 6.48
CA LEU A 288 21.06 7.25 7.45
C LEU A 288 20.04 6.28 6.83
N VAL A 289 19.83 6.34 5.51
CA VAL A 289 18.82 5.56 4.79
C VAL A 289 19.41 4.42 3.97
N THR A 290 20.44 4.71 3.17
CA THR A 290 20.90 3.81 2.09
C THR A 290 21.29 2.42 2.60
N ASP A 291 22.11 2.33 3.64
CA ASP A 291 22.63 1.06 4.14
C ASP A 291 21.56 0.18 4.81
N LYS A 292 20.43 0.76 5.18
CA LYS A 292 19.29 0.08 5.84
C LYS A 292 18.30 -0.55 4.86
N LEU A 293 18.30 -0.13 3.61
CA LEU A 293 17.30 -0.55 2.62
C LEU A 293 17.27 -2.05 2.34
N PRO A 294 18.41 -2.76 2.23
CA PRO A 294 18.39 -4.21 2.02
C PRO A 294 17.69 -4.96 3.15
N ALA A 295 18.00 -4.62 4.41
CA ALA A 295 17.38 -5.24 5.58
C ALA A 295 15.88 -4.92 5.67
N LEU A 296 15.52 -3.67 5.45
CA LEU A 296 14.13 -3.22 5.47
C LEU A 296 13.27 -3.92 4.41
N GLN A 297 13.78 -4.09 3.18
CA GLN A 297 13.10 -4.85 2.13
C GLN A 297 12.96 -6.33 2.50
N GLU A 298 14.04 -6.95 3.03
CA GLU A 298 14.03 -8.36 3.41
C GLU A 298 12.99 -8.63 4.50
N TYR A 299 12.88 -7.72 5.47
CA TYR A 299 11.81 -7.80 6.47
C TYR A 299 10.42 -7.72 5.85
N GLN A 300 10.15 -6.74 4.99
CA GLN A 300 8.84 -6.61 4.34
C GLN A 300 8.52 -7.80 3.43
N PHE A 301 9.52 -8.44 2.82
CA PHE A 301 9.35 -9.68 2.09
C PHE A 301 8.96 -10.86 3.01
N SER A 302 9.39 -10.85 4.27
CA SER A 302 9.04 -11.88 5.24
C SER A 302 7.59 -11.79 5.75
N LEU A 303 6.93 -10.64 5.54
CA LEU A 303 5.57 -10.43 6.01
C LEU A 303 4.56 -11.15 5.12
N ALA A 304 3.98 -12.22 5.66
CA ALA A 304 2.97 -13.00 4.96
C ALA A 304 1.61 -12.29 4.95
N PRO A 305 0.85 -12.38 3.85
CA PRO A 305 -0.53 -11.90 3.85
C PRO A 305 -1.38 -12.74 4.81
N PRO A 306 -2.29 -12.12 5.58
CA PRO A 306 -3.12 -12.83 6.55
C PRO A 306 -4.14 -13.72 5.85
N ALA A 307 -4.29 -14.96 6.35
CA ALA A 307 -5.35 -15.85 5.90
C ALA A 307 -6.71 -15.32 6.36
N SER A 308 -7.73 -15.51 5.53
CA SER A 308 -9.10 -15.16 5.90
C SER A 308 -9.56 -16.00 7.09
N PRO A 309 -10.17 -15.39 8.14
CA PRO A 309 -10.64 -16.15 9.30
C PRO A 309 -11.75 -17.14 8.94
N SER A 310 -11.73 -18.32 9.56
CA SER A 310 -12.78 -19.31 9.38
C SER A 310 -14.18 -18.76 9.72
N GLY A 311 -15.15 -18.99 8.83
CA GLY A 311 -16.54 -18.59 9.04
C GLY A 311 -16.86 -17.13 8.65
N THR A 312 -15.90 -16.39 8.06
CA THR A 312 -16.13 -15.02 7.57
C THR A 312 -16.64 -14.98 6.12
N PHE A 313 -16.70 -16.14 5.44
CA PHE A 313 -17.22 -16.28 4.09
C PHE A 313 -17.94 -17.62 3.92
N ASP A 314 -18.83 -17.71 2.92
CA ASP A 314 -19.51 -18.94 2.52
C ASP A 314 -18.58 -19.75 1.60
N VAL A 315 -18.14 -20.92 2.08
CA VAL A 315 -17.20 -21.79 1.36
C VAL A 315 -17.77 -22.27 0.02
N ALA A 316 -19.07 -22.65 -0.01
CA ALA A 316 -19.68 -23.16 -1.24
C ALA A 316 -19.89 -22.05 -2.29
N ALA A 317 -20.21 -20.82 -1.85
CA ALA A 317 -20.26 -19.66 -2.71
C ALA A 317 -18.87 -19.28 -3.21
N ALA A 318 -17.85 -19.32 -2.35
CA ALA A 318 -16.48 -19.02 -2.72
C ALA A 318 -15.93 -19.99 -3.79
N GLU A 319 -16.26 -21.28 -3.72
CA GLU A 319 -15.88 -22.25 -4.77
C GLU A 319 -16.52 -21.89 -6.12
N ARG A 320 -17.82 -21.53 -6.15
CA ARG A 320 -18.46 -21.06 -7.38
C ARG A 320 -17.85 -19.73 -7.87
N GLY A 321 -17.50 -18.84 -6.93
CA GLY A 321 -16.81 -17.59 -7.21
C GLY A 321 -15.44 -17.79 -7.85
N LYS A 322 -14.67 -18.81 -7.41
CA LYS A 322 -13.39 -19.21 -8.02
C LYS A 322 -13.55 -19.57 -9.49
N GLU A 323 -14.58 -20.35 -9.83
CA GLU A 323 -14.88 -20.71 -11.21
C GLU A 323 -15.24 -19.46 -12.05
N LEU A 324 -16.02 -18.53 -11.48
CA LEU A 324 -16.36 -17.29 -12.14
C LEU A 324 -15.14 -16.38 -12.34
N PHE A 325 -14.26 -16.30 -11.35
CA PHE A 325 -13.04 -15.50 -11.38
C PHE A 325 -12.12 -15.89 -12.55
N SER A 326 -11.98 -17.20 -12.78
CA SER A 326 -11.17 -17.74 -13.88
C SER A 326 -11.93 -17.82 -15.21
N GLY A 327 -13.26 -17.88 -15.16
CA GLY A 327 -14.16 -18.07 -16.31
C GLY A 327 -14.82 -16.78 -16.77
N LYS A 328 -16.15 -16.67 -16.54
CA LYS A 328 -16.99 -15.59 -17.08
C LYS A 328 -16.52 -14.18 -16.70
N ALA A 329 -16.02 -13.99 -15.47
CA ALA A 329 -15.58 -12.69 -14.98
C ALA A 329 -14.16 -12.30 -15.46
N GLN A 330 -13.37 -13.25 -16.00
CA GLN A 330 -12.05 -13.03 -16.60
C GLN A 330 -11.01 -12.35 -15.69
N CYS A 331 -11.22 -12.31 -14.38
CA CYS A 331 -10.32 -11.65 -13.43
C CYS A 331 -8.90 -12.27 -13.46
N ALA A 332 -8.83 -13.59 -13.68
CA ALA A 332 -7.59 -14.34 -13.77
C ALA A 332 -6.70 -13.94 -14.95
N SER A 333 -7.21 -13.18 -15.93
CA SER A 333 -6.39 -12.69 -17.04
C SER A 333 -5.27 -11.73 -16.60
N CYS A 334 -5.50 -11.01 -15.52
CA CYS A 334 -4.53 -10.12 -14.89
C CYS A 334 -4.15 -10.59 -13.47
N HIS A 335 -5.14 -11.00 -12.67
CA HIS A 335 -4.93 -11.51 -11.32
C HIS A 335 -4.61 -13.01 -11.34
N SER A 336 -3.43 -13.37 -11.86
CA SER A 336 -2.97 -14.75 -12.08
C SER A 336 -1.80 -15.14 -11.17
N GLY A 337 -1.47 -16.43 -11.16
CA GLY A 337 -0.34 -16.97 -10.42
C GLY A 337 -0.48 -16.89 -8.90
N PRO A 338 0.56 -17.26 -8.15
CA PRO A 338 0.49 -17.45 -6.70
C PRO A 338 0.21 -16.19 -5.90
N LEU A 339 0.48 -15.00 -6.47
CA LEU A 339 0.21 -13.71 -5.83
C LEU A 339 -1.05 -13.01 -6.38
N PHE A 340 -1.78 -13.64 -7.32
CA PHE A 340 -2.90 -13.00 -8.03
C PHE A 340 -2.48 -11.68 -8.71
N SER A 341 -1.32 -11.70 -9.35
CA SER A 341 -0.77 -10.55 -10.06
C SER A 341 0.12 -11.02 -11.21
N ASP A 342 -0.18 -10.60 -12.41
CA ASP A 342 0.67 -10.87 -13.58
C ASP A 342 1.95 -10.03 -13.58
N ASN A 343 2.12 -9.13 -12.63
CA ASN A 343 3.39 -8.42 -12.40
C ASN A 343 4.55 -9.39 -12.11
N THR A 344 4.24 -10.60 -11.56
CA THR A 344 5.24 -11.66 -11.39
C THR A 344 5.81 -12.18 -12.71
N ILE A 345 5.23 -11.79 -13.84
CA ILE A 345 5.69 -12.12 -15.19
C ILE A 345 6.47 -10.92 -15.73
N ASP A 346 7.78 -10.94 -15.55
CA ASP A 346 8.73 -9.94 -16.09
C ASP A 346 8.38 -8.47 -15.70
N GLY A 347 7.70 -8.27 -14.54
CA GLY A 347 7.34 -6.93 -14.07
C GLY A 347 6.26 -6.25 -14.92
N ARG A 348 5.34 -7.03 -15.51
CA ARG A 348 4.27 -6.52 -16.37
C ARG A 348 3.50 -5.38 -15.72
N LEU A 349 3.24 -4.34 -16.50
CA LEU A 349 2.40 -3.20 -16.16
C LEU A 349 1.32 -3.03 -17.24
N HIS A 350 0.23 -2.36 -16.87
CA HIS A 350 -0.92 -2.13 -17.75
C HIS A 350 -1.12 -0.63 -18.02
N PRO A 351 -1.52 -0.26 -19.24
CA PRO A 351 -1.82 1.13 -19.56
C PRO A 351 -3.06 1.59 -18.79
N GLN A 352 -3.18 2.90 -18.59
CA GLN A 352 -4.30 3.53 -17.91
C GLN A 352 -5.68 3.12 -18.48
N SER A 353 -5.76 2.89 -19.78
CA SER A 353 -6.98 2.45 -20.47
C SER A 353 -7.49 1.07 -20.03
N ALA A 354 -6.61 0.23 -19.46
CA ALA A 354 -6.99 -1.08 -18.95
C ALA A 354 -7.46 -1.05 -17.49
N SER A 355 -7.35 0.10 -16.80
CA SER A 355 -7.73 0.24 -15.40
C SER A 355 -9.21 0.52 -15.22
N VAL A 356 -9.82 -0.13 -14.24
CA VAL A 356 -11.18 0.18 -13.73
C VAL A 356 -11.16 1.25 -12.63
N ALA A 357 -10.01 1.80 -12.28
CA ALA A 357 -9.87 2.87 -11.31
C ALA A 357 -10.62 4.14 -11.75
N VAL A 358 -11.30 4.79 -10.82
CA VAL A 358 -12.06 6.02 -11.07
C VAL A 358 -11.14 7.19 -11.34
N ASP A 359 -10.22 7.43 -10.41
CA ASP A 359 -9.19 8.44 -10.56
C ASP A 359 -8.03 7.91 -11.42
N LYS A 360 -7.83 8.55 -12.55
CA LYS A 360 -6.74 8.24 -13.49
C LYS A 360 -5.58 9.25 -13.40
N ASP A 361 -5.75 10.33 -12.69
CA ASP A 361 -4.73 11.37 -12.57
C ASP A 361 -3.57 10.93 -11.69
N TYR A 362 -3.82 10.05 -10.72
CA TYR A 362 -2.76 9.48 -9.89
C TYR A 362 -1.65 8.83 -10.73
N VAL A 363 -2.00 8.04 -11.74
CA VAL A 363 -1.01 7.36 -12.59
C VAL A 363 -0.20 8.35 -13.43
N ASN A 364 -0.77 9.49 -13.82
CA ASN A 364 -0.06 10.52 -14.57
C ASN A 364 1.08 11.20 -13.76
N ARG A 365 1.00 11.13 -12.43
CA ARG A 365 2.02 11.63 -11.48
C ARG A 365 3.11 10.60 -11.19
N SER A 366 3.02 9.38 -11.76
CA SER A 366 3.97 8.30 -11.55
C SER A 366 5.10 8.29 -12.58
N ALA A 367 6.18 7.58 -12.28
CA ALA A 367 7.31 7.42 -13.18
C ALA A 367 6.99 6.56 -14.41
N THR A 368 6.21 5.50 -14.22
CA THR A 368 5.85 4.55 -15.28
C THR A 368 4.66 4.99 -16.12
N LYS A 369 3.76 5.81 -15.57
CA LYS A 369 2.46 6.17 -16.16
C LYS A 369 1.58 4.96 -16.50
N GLN A 370 1.79 3.87 -15.76
CA GLN A 370 1.10 2.59 -15.92
C GLN A 370 0.65 2.05 -14.56
N TRP A 371 -0.23 1.06 -14.58
CA TRP A 371 -0.72 0.36 -13.41
C TRP A 371 -0.05 -1.00 -13.24
N ARG A 372 0.30 -1.34 -12.02
CA ARG A 372 0.64 -2.69 -11.61
C ARG A 372 -0.64 -3.39 -11.15
N VAL A 373 -0.84 -4.65 -11.58
CA VAL A 373 -1.91 -5.48 -11.02
C VAL A 373 -1.59 -5.78 -9.55
N THR A 374 -2.49 -5.34 -8.68
CA THR A 374 -2.31 -5.49 -7.22
C THR A 374 -2.49 -6.96 -6.81
N PRO A 375 -1.60 -7.53 -6.00
CA PRO A 375 -1.82 -8.83 -5.37
C PRO A 375 -3.11 -8.85 -4.56
N LEU A 376 -3.82 -10.00 -4.54
CA LEU A 376 -5.11 -10.08 -3.85
C LEU A 376 -5.08 -10.87 -2.55
N LYS A 377 -3.96 -11.54 -2.20
CA LYS A 377 -3.88 -12.26 -0.92
C LYS A 377 -4.04 -11.32 0.27
N GLY A 378 -4.93 -11.69 1.19
CA GLY A 378 -5.25 -10.86 2.35
C GLY A 378 -6.18 -9.68 2.03
N ILE A 379 -6.80 -9.65 0.85
CA ILE A 379 -7.67 -8.53 0.43
C ILE A 379 -8.89 -8.35 1.33
N TRP A 380 -9.32 -9.38 2.02
CA TRP A 380 -10.52 -9.40 2.86
C TRP A 380 -10.52 -8.35 3.99
N GLN A 381 -9.32 -7.88 4.43
CA GLN A 381 -9.18 -7.06 5.64
C GLN A 381 -8.83 -5.59 5.37
N HIS A 382 -8.52 -5.15 4.13
CA HIS A 382 -7.99 -3.81 3.92
C HIS A 382 -8.89 -2.86 3.11
N ALA A 383 -10.21 -2.94 3.36
CA ALA A 383 -11.12 -1.91 2.86
C ALA A 383 -10.72 -0.49 3.37
N PRO A 384 -11.01 0.60 2.60
CA PRO A 384 -11.63 0.63 1.28
C PRO A 384 -10.66 0.21 0.16
N TYR A 385 -11.21 -0.11 -1.01
CA TYR A 385 -10.48 -0.69 -2.14
C TYR A 385 -10.25 0.33 -3.26
N PHE A 386 -9.44 -0.09 -4.24
CA PHE A 386 -8.75 0.74 -5.23
C PHE A 386 -7.72 1.65 -4.55
N HIS A 387 -6.89 2.32 -5.37
CA HIS A 387 -5.86 3.23 -4.87
C HIS A 387 -6.44 4.48 -4.18
N ASP A 388 -7.64 4.90 -4.59
CA ASP A 388 -8.35 6.09 -4.11
C ASP A 388 -9.42 5.78 -3.03
N GLY A 389 -9.60 4.50 -2.67
CA GLY A 389 -10.63 4.09 -1.72
C GLY A 389 -12.06 4.20 -2.24
N SER A 390 -12.26 4.31 -3.56
CA SER A 390 -13.58 4.55 -4.17
C SER A 390 -14.55 3.38 -4.10
N ALA A 391 -14.13 2.21 -3.62
CA ALA A 391 -14.99 1.08 -3.32
C ALA A 391 -14.93 0.75 -1.83
N ALA A 392 -16.05 0.89 -1.13
CA ALA A 392 -16.10 0.66 0.31
C ALA A 392 -16.03 -0.83 0.68
N THR A 393 -16.51 -1.70 -0.20
CA THR A 393 -16.60 -3.15 0.03
C THR A 393 -16.11 -3.95 -1.17
N LEU A 394 -15.82 -5.25 -0.96
CA LEU A 394 -15.51 -6.17 -2.07
C LEU A 394 -16.68 -6.34 -3.04
N ALA A 395 -17.93 -6.18 -2.58
CA ALA A 395 -19.09 -6.16 -3.47
C ALA A 395 -19.06 -4.96 -4.40
N ASP A 396 -18.67 -3.78 -3.94
CA ASP A 396 -18.52 -2.59 -4.77
C ASP A 396 -17.39 -2.78 -5.81
N VAL A 397 -16.30 -3.47 -5.42
CA VAL A 397 -15.25 -3.86 -6.37
C VAL A 397 -15.79 -4.73 -7.50
N VAL A 398 -16.54 -5.80 -7.14
CA VAL A 398 -17.13 -6.71 -8.13
C VAL A 398 -18.13 -5.97 -9.04
N GLU A 399 -18.95 -5.07 -8.49
CA GLU A 399 -19.87 -4.26 -9.27
C GLU A 399 -19.13 -3.36 -10.27
N ARG A 400 -18.06 -2.68 -9.82
CA ARG A 400 -17.24 -1.83 -10.69
C ARG A 400 -16.65 -2.61 -11.87
N TYR A 401 -16.07 -3.78 -11.62
CA TYR A 401 -15.54 -4.64 -12.69
C TYR A 401 -16.65 -5.14 -13.63
N ASN A 402 -17.83 -5.49 -13.07
CA ASN A 402 -18.97 -5.91 -13.85
C ASN A 402 -19.42 -4.82 -14.85
N ASP A 403 -19.52 -3.58 -14.38
CA ASP A 403 -20.01 -2.46 -15.19
C ASP A 403 -18.96 -2.01 -16.24
N GLU A 404 -17.73 -1.74 -15.82
CA GLU A 404 -16.67 -1.24 -16.69
C GLU A 404 -16.30 -2.24 -17.80
N ASN A 405 -16.35 -3.54 -17.51
CA ASN A 405 -16.02 -4.59 -18.48
C ASN A 405 -17.26 -5.25 -19.10
N SER A 406 -18.47 -4.77 -18.79
CA SER A 406 -19.74 -5.31 -19.34
C SER A 406 -19.85 -6.84 -19.17
N LEU A 407 -19.50 -7.38 -17.98
CA LEU A 407 -19.42 -8.82 -17.73
C LEU A 407 -20.79 -9.49 -17.68
N ASN A 408 -21.87 -8.71 -17.49
CA ASN A 408 -23.25 -9.19 -17.39
C ASN A 408 -23.42 -10.30 -16.35
N LEU A 409 -22.84 -10.10 -15.16
CA LEU A 409 -22.98 -11.01 -14.03
C LEU A 409 -24.35 -10.85 -13.37
N SER A 410 -24.99 -11.96 -13.05
CA SER A 410 -26.20 -11.95 -12.22
C SER A 410 -25.86 -11.60 -10.78
N ASN A 411 -26.86 -11.20 -9.98
CA ASN A 411 -26.66 -10.88 -8.56
C ASN A 411 -26.07 -12.07 -7.77
N THR A 412 -26.45 -13.31 -8.11
CA THR A 412 -25.86 -14.50 -7.48
C THR A 412 -24.38 -14.66 -7.85
N GLU A 413 -24.03 -14.50 -9.12
CA GLU A 413 -22.63 -14.59 -9.56
C GLU A 413 -21.75 -13.51 -8.92
N LYS A 414 -22.27 -12.28 -8.77
CA LYS A 414 -21.58 -11.19 -8.06
C LYS A 414 -21.38 -11.52 -6.57
N ALA A 415 -22.39 -12.10 -5.92
CA ALA A 415 -22.26 -12.54 -4.53
C ALA A 415 -21.23 -13.68 -4.38
N ASP A 416 -21.26 -14.69 -5.25
CA ASP A 416 -20.30 -15.80 -5.25
C ASP A 416 -18.84 -15.29 -5.44
N LEU A 417 -18.62 -14.35 -6.38
CA LEU A 417 -17.32 -13.71 -6.56
C LEU A 417 -16.86 -12.94 -5.32
N THR A 418 -17.78 -12.25 -4.65
CA THR A 418 -17.48 -11.52 -3.41
C THR A 418 -17.03 -12.48 -2.31
N GLU A 419 -17.70 -13.62 -2.16
CA GLU A 419 -17.29 -14.65 -1.18
C GLU A 419 -15.92 -15.26 -1.53
N TYR A 420 -15.62 -15.45 -2.81
CA TYR A 420 -14.28 -15.88 -3.22
C TYR A 420 -13.21 -14.85 -2.85
N LEU A 421 -13.42 -13.57 -3.13
CA LEU A 421 -12.48 -12.52 -2.77
C LEU A 421 -12.28 -12.42 -1.25
N LYS A 422 -13.31 -12.68 -0.44
CA LYS A 422 -13.17 -12.77 1.02
C LYS A 422 -12.33 -13.97 1.47
N SER A 423 -12.21 -15.00 0.65
CA SER A 423 -11.51 -16.25 1.00
C SER A 423 -10.01 -16.24 0.72
N ILE A 424 -9.49 -15.22 -0.01
CA ILE A 424 -8.08 -15.15 -0.49
C ILE A 424 -7.21 -14.09 0.18
#